data_c5b65b78a419c8e1e997b5715c14687d
#
_entry.id   c5b65b78a419c8e1e997b5715c14687d
#
_cell.length_a   1.000
_cell.length_b   1.000
_cell.length_c   1.000
_cell.angle_alpha   90.00
_cell.angle_beta   90.00
_cell.angle_gamma   90.00
#
_symmetry.space_group_name_H-M   'P 1'
#
loop_
_entity.id
_entity.type
_entity.pdbx_description
1 polymer ?
#
loop_
_entity_poly.entity_id
_entity_poly.type
_entity_poly.pdbx_seq_one_letter_code
_entity_poly.pdbx_strand_id
1 'polypeptide(L)'
;AHLIYIRYLSGNIMKRLLFILVFIYTTASFSQNALYKSDAFTIMPDKVLQGKFMAEAKSAKEINSNFISSYTKPSATKISFKFSIDGRDNENVTGTDHLYILTPVNGKDTTPVYVFGKPDPVNYSSYPSHFLNENTELLLKLDMRNILSEIKEKGYYKCFDGSRITKKNFKGVYIAGGIPPLSWDFEKLPSLKNSKMEDSDGDGIYEIKLHFNTTYTPSEEFKTLWKLKNNISSYPSYSSPQRLVDALYNMSIEEMIADIREDGAFMAGIKWPGVWTRDVSYSIILSLAIVNPDASKASLMAKVKNGKIIEDTGTGGSWPVSSDRMVWALAAWEIYNVTGDKDWLKKCYCIIKKSSEDDMLTVQDKETGLFKGESSFLDWREQTYPDWMDPKDIHSSKNLGTNAVHYKTYLILAEMAKLLNEPSETYTAAAERIKEGINKYLWMEDKGYYSQFLYGRNFFTVSPKSEALGEALSVIYGVSDKEKSDRVISNTPVTKFGIPCVYPQRPGVPPYHNDAVWPFVEAYWAWAAAQTGNVKSAEKSIASIYRAAALFLTNKENFVSTTGDYLGTEINSDRQLWSVGGNLACVYRVFFGMSFNNDKISFNPLVPEAYAGIR
;
A
#
# COMPACT_ATOMS: atom_id res chain seq x y z
N ALA A 1 1.10 -60.13 46.68
CA ALA A 1 2.54 -60.38 47.01
C ALA A 1 3.45 -59.34 46.31
N HIS A 2 3.15 -58.02 46.37
CA HIS A 2 4.04 -56.97 45.86
C HIS A 2 3.88 -55.66 46.65
N LEU A 3 3.71 -55.74 47.98
CA LEU A 3 3.47 -54.59 48.84
C LEU A 3 4.45 -54.47 50.01
N ILE A 4 5.67 -55.05 49.94
CA ILE A 4 6.69 -55.00 50.99
C ILE A 4 8.08 -54.75 50.40
N TYR A 5 8.27 -53.64 49.65
CA TYR A 5 9.62 -53.18 49.33
C TYR A 5 9.79 -51.65 49.18
N ILE A 6 8.92 -50.87 49.80
CA ILE A 6 9.07 -49.41 49.82
C ILE A 6 9.10 -48.92 51.29
N ARG A 7 9.98 -49.44 52.10
CA ARG A 7 10.14 -48.90 53.47
C ARG A 7 11.58 -48.64 53.93
N TYR A 8 12.54 -48.64 53.03
CA TYR A 8 13.93 -48.28 53.38
C TYR A 8 14.63 -47.54 52.22
N LEU A 9 14.07 -46.39 51.79
CA LEU A 9 14.88 -45.39 51.11
C LEU A 9 14.99 -44.21 52.06
N SER A 10 16.22 -43.95 52.52
CA SER A 10 16.53 -42.88 53.45
C SER A 10 16.02 -41.52 52.92
N GLY A 11 15.54 -40.66 53.82
CA GLY A 11 14.94 -39.36 53.51
C GLY A 11 15.77 -38.41 52.61
N ASN A 12 17.05 -38.73 52.37
CA ASN A 12 17.96 -38.00 51.49
C ASN A 12 17.78 -38.36 49.99
N ILE A 13 17.37 -39.59 49.67
CA ILE A 13 17.11 -39.98 48.26
C ILE A 13 15.76 -39.41 47.80
N MET A 14 14.78 -39.40 48.68
CA MET A 14 13.46 -38.79 48.38
C MET A 14 13.54 -37.26 48.21
N LYS A 15 14.39 -36.57 49.01
CA LYS A 15 14.67 -35.16 48.83
C LYS A 15 15.43 -34.86 47.53
N ARG A 16 16.35 -35.73 47.11
CA ARG A 16 17.05 -35.59 45.82
C ARG A 16 16.15 -35.90 44.62
N LEU A 17 15.26 -36.87 44.71
CA LEU A 17 14.25 -37.16 43.69
C LEU A 17 13.19 -36.06 43.61
N LEU A 18 12.76 -35.47 44.72
CA LEU A 18 11.88 -34.32 44.74
C LEU A 18 12.53 -33.06 44.16
N PHE A 19 13.83 -32.85 44.42
CA PHE A 19 14.60 -31.75 43.85
C PHE A 19 14.83 -31.94 42.35
N ILE A 20 15.06 -33.15 41.88
CA ILE A 20 15.17 -33.46 40.43
C ILE A 20 13.82 -33.36 39.74
N LEU A 21 12.72 -33.79 40.38
CA LEU A 21 11.36 -33.58 39.85
C LEU A 21 10.93 -32.10 39.83
N VAL A 22 11.29 -31.30 40.85
CA VAL A 22 11.06 -29.86 40.87
C VAL A 22 11.95 -29.14 39.86
N PHE A 23 13.21 -29.59 39.65
CA PHE A 23 14.08 -29.03 38.60
C PHE A 23 13.63 -29.42 37.19
N ILE A 24 13.06 -30.61 37.00
CA ILE A 24 12.47 -31.03 35.72
C ILE A 24 11.15 -30.29 35.48
N TYR A 25 10.37 -29.98 36.51
CA TYR A 25 9.14 -29.14 36.36
C TYR A 25 9.42 -27.65 36.13
N THR A 26 10.57 -27.13 36.59
CA THR A 26 10.97 -25.73 36.37
C THR A 26 11.71 -25.52 35.05
N THR A 27 12.11 -26.59 34.35
CA THR A 27 12.75 -26.53 33.03
C THR A 27 11.87 -27.03 31.88
N ALA A 28 10.64 -27.38 32.14
CA ALA A 28 9.62 -27.43 31.10
C ALA A 28 9.26 -25.97 30.72
N SER A 29 10.23 -25.22 30.22
CA SER A 29 9.95 -24.16 29.27
C SER A 29 9.17 -24.84 28.16
N PHE A 30 7.85 -24.70 28.13
CA PHE A 30 7.08 -24.98 26.95
C PHE A 30 7.75 -24.14 25.85
N SER A 31 8.52 -24.79 25.01
CA SER A 31 8.95 -24.18 23.75
C SER A 31 7.65 -23.85 23.03
N GLN A 32 7.20 -22.61 23.17
CA GLN A 32 6.06 -22.15 22.40
C GLN A 32 6.43 -22.32 20.94
N ASN A 33 5.67 -23.13 20.21
CA ASN A 33 5.91 -23.30 18.79
C ASN A 33 5.77 -21.95 18.08
N ALA A 34 6.69 -21.66 17.18
CA ALA A 34 6.58 -20.46 16.36
C ALA A 34 5.29 -20.52 15.53
N LEU A 35 4.58 -19.40 15.43
CA LEU A 35 3.45 -19.24 14.53
C LEU A 35 3.92 -19.21 13.07
N TYR A 36 5.10 -18.64 12.84
CA TYR A 36 5.77 -18.62 11.54
C TYR A 36 7.28 -18.51 11.74
N LYS A 37 8.05 -19.18 10.90
CA LYS A 37 9.52 -19.10 10.91
C LYS A 37 10.09 -19.09 9.49
N SER A 38 10.98 -18.15 9.24
CA SER A 38 11.81 -18.06 8.03
C SER A 38 13.21 -17.60 8.38
N ASP A 39 14.09 -17.51 7.37
CA ASP A 39 15.44 -16.96 7.55
C ASP A 39 15.44 -15.44 7.82
N ALA A 40 14.34 -14.75 7.48
CA ALA A 40 14.23 -13.32 7.66
C ALA A 40 13.65 -12.91 9.02
N PHE A 41 12.67 -13.64 9.53
CA PHE A 41 12.02 -13.34 10.80
C PHE A 41 11.21 -14.53 11.34
N THR A 42 10.88 -14.44 12.62
CA THR A 42 10.06 -15.43 13.33
C THR A 42 8.92 -14.73 14.07
N ILE A 43 7.71 -15.28 13.96
CA ILE A 43 6.54 -14.88 14.76
C ILE A 43 6.33 -15.94 15.84
N MET A 44 6.32 -15.52 17.08
CA MET A 44 5.96 -16.33 18.27
C MET A 44 4.56 -15.88 18.74
N PRO A 45 3.88 -16.65 19.61
CA PRO A 45 2.55 -16.27 20.13
C PRO A 45 2.51 -14.92 20.85
N ASP A 46 3.64 -14.44 21.33
CA ASP A 46 3.78 -13.21 22.11
C ASP A 46 4.78 -12.20 21.56
N LYS A 47 5.57 -12.55 20.54
CA LYS A 47 6.63 -11.67 20.03
C LYS A 47 7.01 -11.93 18.57
N VAL A 48 7.67 -10.93 17.99
CA VAL A 48 8.35 -10.98 16.69
C VAL A 48 9.84 -10.87 16.88
N LEU A 49 10.61 -11.69 16.16
CA LEU A 49 12.07 -11.65 16.14
C LEU A 49 12.55 -11.41 14.70
N GLN A 50 13.37 -10.38 14.49
CA GLN A 50 14.01 -10.09 13.20
C GLN A 50 15.46 -9.65 13.43
N GLY A 51 16.42 -10.56 13.26
CA GLY A 51 17.81 -10.30 13.57
C GLY A 51 17.97 -9.85 15.04
N LYS A 52 18.48 -8.63 15.25
CA LYS A 52 18.63 -8.03 16.59
C LYS A 52 17.36 -7.32 17.10
N PHE A 53 16.34 -7.20 16.27
CA PHE A 53 15.10 -6.50 16.61
C PHE A 53 14.06 -7.47 17.16
N MET A 54 13.28 -6.96 18.11
CA MET A 54 12.19 -7.68 18.74
C MET A 54 11.02 -6.75 19.04
N ALA A 55 9.81 -7.22 18.77
CA ALA A 55 8.60 -6.66 19.34
C ALA A 55 7.94 -7.71 20.24
N GLU A 56 7.42 -7.31 21.41
CA GLU A 56 6.81 -8.23 22.39
C GLU A 56 5.49 -7.66 22.90
N ALA A 57 4.43 -8.44 22.77
CA ALA A 57 3.13 -8.14 23.37
C ALA A 57 3.15 -8.50 24.86
N LYS A 58 3.16 -7.51 25.73
CA LYS A 58 3.07 -7.70 27.19
C LYS A 58 1.66 -8.12 27.61
N SER A 59 0.66 -7.67 26.87
CA SER A 59 -0.76 -8.03 27.01
C SER A 59 -1.46 -7.80 25.66
N ALA A 60 -2.73 -8.15 25.57
CA ALA A 60 -3.59 -7.76 24.44
C ALA A 60 -3.76 -6.23 24.26
N LYS A 61 -3.21 -5.42 25.17
CA LYS A 61 -3.33 -3.96 25.20
C LYS A 61 -1.99 -3.23 25.20
N GLU A 62 -0.88 -3.96 25.02
CA GLU A 62 0.46 -3.37 25.11
C GLU A 62 1.49 -4.17 24.31
N ILE A 63 2.19 -3.48 23.42
CA ILE A 63 3.32 -4.02 22.64
C ILE A 63 4.52 -3.10 22.81
N ASN A 64 5.68 -3.67 23.16
CA ASN A 64 6.97 -3.00 23.18
C ASN A 64 7.77 -3.42 21.95
N SER A 65 8.52 -2.50 21.34
CA SER A 65 9.40 -2.77 20.22
C SER A 65 10.74 -2.05 20.40
N ASN A 66 11.83 -2.72 20.06
CA ASN A 66 13.14 -2.10 19.94
C ASN A 66 13.56 -1.87 18.49
N PHE A 67 12.61 -1.94 17.55
CA PHE A 67 12.91 -1.74 16.15
C PHE A 67 13.36 -0.31 15.91
N ILE A 68 14.54 -0.19 15.32
CA ILE A 68 15.12 1.08 14.88
C ILE A 68 15.45 0.91 13.42
N SER A 69 14.81 1.67 12.55
CA SER A 69 15.21 1.71 11.17
C SER A 69 16.59 2.34 11.05
N SER A 70 17.51 1.63 10.41
CA SER A 70 18.87 2.11 10.10
C SER A 70 19.11 2.03 8.60
N TYR A 71 18.06 2.11 7.82
CA TYR A 71 18.12 1.90 6.40
C TYR A 71 18.89 3.03 5.71
N THR A 72 19.99 2.66 5.03
CA THR A 72 20.63 3.53 4.06
C THR A 72 19.91 3.30 2.73
N LYS A 73 19.09 4.26 2.31
CA LYS A 73 18.37 4.15 1.04
C LYS A 73 19.34 4.31 -0.11
N PRO A 74 19.57 3.29 -0.95
CA PRO A 74 20.42 3.47 -2.13
C PRO A 74 19.70 4.38 -3.11
N SER A 75 20.21 5.59 -3.31
CA SER A 75 19.70 6.51 -4.31
C SER A 75 20.23 6.13 -5.69
N ALA A 76 19.36 6.14 -6.69
CA ALA A 76 19.75 5.98 -8.09
C ALA A 76 20.50 7.22 -8.60
N THR A 77 21.25 7.06 -9.68
CA THR A 77 21.93 8.19 -10.34
C THR A 77 20.93 9.16 -10.98
N LYS A 78 19.73 8.72 -11.30
CA LYS A 78 18.65 9.55 -11.87
C LYS A 78 17.87 10.24 -10.74
N ILE A 79 17.84 11.58 -10.75
CA ILE A 79 17.01 12.36 -9.85
C ILE A 79 15.99 13.20 -10.61
N SER A 80 14.75 13.21 -10.12
CA SER A 80 13.69 14.11 -10.59
C SER A 80 13.40 15.14 -9.52
N PHE A 81 13.29 16.41 -9.92
CA PHE A 81 13.13 17.52 -8.99
C PHE A 81 12.40 18.71 -9.65
N LYS A 82 11.93 19.63 -8.82
CA LYS A 82 11.39 20.94 -9.20
C LYS A 82 11.92 22.02 -8.30
N PHE A 83 12.01 23.24 -8.82
CA PHE A 83 12.25 24.40 -7.99
C PHE A 83 10.91 24.96 -7.45
N SER A 84 11.02 25.70 -6.38
CA SER A 84 9.87 26.28 -5.70
C SER A 84 10.20 27.65 -5.17
N ILE A 85 9.32 28.60 -5.37
CA ILE A 85 9.36 29.88 -4.66
C ILE A 85 8.37 29.81 -3.51
N ASP A 86 8.84 30.08 -2.30
CA ASP A 86 8.06 30.15 -1.05
C ASP A 86 7.37 28.83 -0.64
N GLY A 87 7.91 27.67 -1.06
CA GLY A 87 7.35 26.38 -0.71
C GLY A 87 6.04 26.04 -1.44
N ARG A 88 5.88 26.49 -2.69
CA ARG A 88 4.71 26.22 -3.53
C ARG A 88 5.11 25.48 -4.80
N ASP A 89 4.22 24.66 -5.35
CA ASP A 89 4.39 24.08 -6.68
C ASP A 89 4.04 25.13 -7.74
N ASN A 90 4.96 26.05 -8.02
CA ASN A 90 4.72 27.25 -8.82
C ASN A 90 5.73 27.48 -9.96
N GLU A 91 6.58 26.50 -10.24
CA GLU A 91 7.57 26.61 -11.33
C GLU A 91 7.00 26.25 -12.69
N ASN A 92 6.49 25.02 -12.83
CA ASN A 92 6.00 24.44 -14.08
C ASN A 92 4.71 23.68 -13.86
N VAL A 93 4.03 23.32 -14.95
CA VAL A 93 2.82 22.46 -14.93
C VAL A 93 3.10 21.18 -14.15
N THR A 94 2.12 20.72 -13.38
CA THR A 94 2.20 19.47 -12.64
C THR A 94 2.56 18.31 -13.56
N GLY A 95 3.57 17.52 -13.16
CA GLY A 95 4.12 16.41 -13.95
C GLY A 95 5.19 16.81 -14.96
N THR A 96 5.63 18.08 -14.94
CA THR A 96 6.80 18.56 -15.70
C THR A 96 7.95 18.79 -14.73
N ASP A 97 8.69 17.72 -14.43
CA ASP A 97 9.80 17.77 -13.49
C ASP A 97 11.13 17.88 -14.24
N HIS A 98 12.11 18.53 -13.62
CA HIS A 98 13.49 18.50 -14.07
C HIS A 98 14.09 17.12 -13.85
N LEU A 99 15.01 16.76 -14.74
CA LEU A 99 15.75 15.51 -14.68
C LEU A 99 17.25 15.78 -14.68
N TYR A 100 17.98 15.15 -13.77
CA TYR A 100 19.43 15.13 -13.79
C TYR A 100 19.97 13.72 -13.56
N ILE A 101 21.00 13.35 -14.34
CA ILE A 101 21.73 12.09 -14.17
C ILE A 101 23.07 12.39 -13.54
N LEU A 102 23.26 11.98 -12.28
CA LEU A 102 24.52 12.15 -11.57
C LEU A 102 25.61 11.27 -12.18
N THR A 103 26.75 11.90 -12.44
CA THR A 103 27.99 11.26 -12.89
C THR A 103 29.15 11.66 -11.97
N PRO A 104 29.12 11.31 -10.68
CA PRO A 104 30.03 11.85 -9.69
C PRO A 104 31.48 11.41 -9.95
N VAL A 105 32.39 12.39 -9.85
CA VAL A 105 33.85 12.17 -9.85
C VAL A 105 34.35 12.36 -8.43
N ASN A 106 35.00 11.36 -7.87
CA ASN A 106 35.45 11.37 -6.47
C ASN A 106 34.31 11.69 -5.47
N GLY A 107 33.10 11.15 -5.72
CA GLY A 107 31.93 11.34 -4.86
C GLY A 107 31.26 12.71 -4.96
N LYS A 108 31.61 13.54 -5.94
CA LYS A 108 31.04 14.89 -6.14
C LYS A 108 30.57 15.09 -7.57
N ASP A 109 29.46 15.82 -7.70
CA ASP A 109 28.93 16.25 -8.98
C ASP A 109 28.39 17.68 -8.90
N THR A 110 28.25 18.34 -10.06
CA THR A 110 27.73 19.71 -10.16
C THR A 110 26.82 19.80 -11.37
N THR A 111 25.60 20.27 -11.20
CA THR A 111 24.68 20.45 -12.31
C THR A 111 25.10 21.60 -13.22
N PRO A 112 24.69 21.59 -14.51
CA PRO A 112 24.55 22.82 -15.26
C PRO A 112 23.65 23.81 -14.50
N VAL A 113 23.72 25.10 -14.87
CA VAL A 113 22.82 26.10 -14.29
C VAL A 113 21.43 25.93 -14.91
N TYR A 114 20.44 25.58 -14.07
CA TYR A 114 19.03 25.60 -14.44
C TYR A 114 18.50 27.03 -14.42
N VAL A 115 17.40 27.25 -15.12
CA VAL A 115 16.71 28.55 -15.12
C VAL A 115 15.26 28.31 -14.73
N PHE A 116 14.76 28.99 -13.72
CA PHE A 116 13.41 28.81 -13.20
C PHE A 116 12.34 28.89 -14.31
N GLY A 117 11.49 27.87 -14.40
CA GLY A 117 10.41 27.79 -15.38
C GLY A 117 10.87 27.56 -16.83
N LYS A 118 12.08 27.10 -17.06
CA LYS A 118 12.61 26.75 -18.39
C LYS A 118 12.90 25.26 -18.50
N PRO A 119 12.91 24.70 -19.73
CA PRO A 119 13.31 23.33 -19.97
C PRO A 119 14.72 23.00 -19.46
N ASP A 120 14.96 21.70 -19.26
CA ASP A 120 16.27 21.20 -18.84
C ASP A 120 17.39 21.66 -19.77
N PRO A 121 18.54 22.05 -19.21
CA PRO A 121 19.71 22.44 -20.00
C PRO A 121 20.38 21.23 -20.68
N VAL A 122 20.08 20.00 -20.25
CA VAL A 122 20.61 18.75 -20.78
C VAL A 122 19.47 17.80 -21.11
N ASN A 123 19.54 17.17 -22.29
CA ASN A 123 18.62 16.12 -22.68
C ASN A 123 19.35 14.77 -22.69
N TYR A 124 18.85 13.79 -21.97
CA TYR A 124 19.45 12.46 -21.83
C TYR A 124 18.81 11.46 -22.77
N SER A 125 19.62 10.81 -23.62
CA SER A 125 19.16 9.76 -24.53
C SER A 125 19.12 8.36 -23.89
N SER A 126 19.81 8.17 -22.77
CA SER A 126 19.84 6.92 -22.01
C SER A 126 20.11 7.18 -20.54
N TYR A 127 19.68 6.26 -19.67
CA TYR A 127 19.85 6.37 -18.23
C TYR A 127 20.66 5.19 -17.69
N PRO A 128 21.81 5.41 -17.04
CA PRO A 128 22.51 4.34 -16.35
C PRO A 128 21.68 3.84 -15.16
N SER A 129 21.50 2.53 -15.07
CA SER A 129 20.75 1.88 -13.99
C SER A 129 21.68 1.39 -12.87
N HIS A 130 22.41 2.30 -12.23
CA HIS A 130 23.21 1.98 -11.06
C HIS A 130 22.89 2.92 -9.91
N PHE A 131 23.32 2.54 -8.69
CA PHE A 131 23.13 3.33 -7.50
C PHE A 131 24.35 4.21 -7.24
N LEU A 132 24.10 5.36 -6.58
CA LEU A 132 25.13 6.24 -6.10
C LEU A 132 25.94 5.59 -4.96
N ASN A 133 27.20 5.95 -4.84
CA ASN A 133 28.02 5.62 -3.67
C ASN A 133 27.53 6.36 -2.42
N GLU A 134 27.93 5.84 -1.25
CA GLU A 134 27.63 6.51 0.03
C GLU A 134 28.16 7.95 0.03
N ASN A 135 27.38 8.87 0.62
CA ASN A 135 27.71 10.28 0.80
C ASN A 135 28.06 11.03 -0.50
N THR A 136 27.45 10.67 -1.63
CA THR A 136 27.62 11.42 -2.87
C THR A 136 27.09 12.85 -2.72
N GLU A 137 27.93 13.84 -2.99
CA GLU A 137 27.60 15.28 -2.95
C GLU A 137 27.19 15.79 -4.33
N LEU A 138 26.07 16.49 -4.43
CA LEU A 138 25.63 17.22 -5.62
C LEU A 138 25.52 18.71 -5.30
N LEU A 139 26.24 19.55 -6.06
CA LEU A 139 26.01 20.99 -6.10
C LEU A 139 25.00 21.30 -7.21
N LEU A 140 23.81 21.78 -6.85
CA LEU A 140 22.76 22.14 -7.78
C LEU A 140 22.61 23.65 -7.86
N LYS A 141 22.48 24.19 -9.09
CA LYS A 141 22.51 25.62 -9.41
C LYS A 141 21.27 26.07 -10.17
N LEU A 142 20.69 27.20 -9.75
CA LEU A 142 19.51 27.83 -10.34
C LEU A 142 19.72 29.33 -10.59
N ASP A 143 19.55 29.76 -11.84
CA ASP A 143 19.57 31.17 -12.23
C ASP A 143 18.19 31.82 -12.00
N MET A 144 18.14 32.79 -11.09
CA MET A 144 16.97 33.57 -10.74
C MET A 144 17.02 35.01 -11.26
N ARG A 145 18.08 35.40 -11.98
CA ARG A 145 18.33 36.80 -12.39
C ARG A 145 17.16 37.40 -13.17
N ASN A 146 16.57 36.66 -14.08
CA ASN A 146 15.39 37.15 -14.85
C ASN A 146 14.20 37.45 -13.93
N ILE A 147 13.91 36.59 -12.96
CA ILE A 147 12.82 36.76 -12.02
C ILE A 147 13.04 37.95 -11.12
N LEU A 148 14.27 38.07 -10.57
CA LEU A 148 14.64 39.16 -9.71
C LEU A 148 14.61 40.51 -10.46
N SER A 149 15.00 40.55 -11.75
CA SER A 149 14.87 41.71 -12.61
C SER A 149 13.41 42.10 -12.85
N GLU A 150 12.54 41.11 -13.17
CA GLU A 150 11.10 41.38 -13.36
C GLU A 150 10.47 41.93 -12.08
N ILE A 151 10.78 41.37 -10.92
CA ILE A 151 10.28 41.86 -9.64
C ILE A 151 10.77 43.32 -9.40
N LYS A 152 12.01 43.64 -9.76
CA LYS A 152 12.58 44.99 -9.62
C LYS A 152 11.91 45.98 -10.58
N GLU A 153 11.70 45.59 -11.83
CA GLU A 153 11.22 46.49 -12.90
C GLU A 153 9.71 46.63 -12.90
N LYS A 154 8.97 45.49 -12.77
CA LYS A 154 7.50 45.42 -12.88
C LYS A 154 6.80 45.40 -11.52
N GLY A 155 7.56 45.25 -10.41
CA GLY A 155 7.02 45.08 -9.06
C GLY A 155 6.58 43.65 -8.72
N TYR A 156 6.54 42.74 -9.68
CA TYR A 156 6.18 41.35 -9.48
C TYR A 156 6.64 40.43 -10.62
N TYR A 157 6.80 39.14 -10.31
CA TYR A 157 6.90 38.03 -11.26
C TYR A 157 5.60 37.21 -11.23
N LYS A 158 5.09 36.81 -12.39
CA LYS A 158 3.91 35.95 -12.49
C LYS A 158 4.33 34.51 -12.73
N CYS A 159 4.07 33.64 -11.75
CA CYS A 159 4.30 32.20 -11.86
C CYS A 159 3.29 31.53 -12.83
N PHE A 160 3.59 30.28 -13.21
CA PHE A 160 2.77 29.49 -14.11
C PHE A 160 1.34 29.30 -13.54
N ASP A 161 1.19 29.08 -12.23
CA ASP A 161 -0.07 28.91 -11.51
C ASP A 161 -0.91 30.21 -11.40
N GLY A 162 -0.41 31.30 -11.97
CA GLY A 162 -1.03 32.62 -11.92
C GLY A 162 -0.71 33.43 -10.66
N SER A 163 -0.02 32.85 -9.69
CA SER A 163 0.42 33.57 -8.49
C SER A 163 1.43 34.65 -8.81
N ARG A 164 1.46 35.71 -8.00
CA ARG A 164 2.38 36.84 -8.17
C ARG A 164 3.37 36.88 -7.01
N ILE A 165 4.65 36.84 -7.36
CA ILE A 165 5.76 37.01 -6.42
C ILE A 165 6.21 38.45 -6.47
N THR A 166 6.14 39.14 -5.35
CA THR A 166 6.61 40.53 -5.17
C THR A 166 7.79 40.54 -4.23
N LYS A 167 8.54 41.65 -4.21
CA LYS A 167 9.66 41.80 -3.26
C LYS A 167 9.22 41.60 -1.79
N LYS A 168 7.96 41.96 -1.47
CA LYS A 168 7.44 41.85 -0.10
C LYS A 168 7.13 40.41 0.31
N ASN A 169 6.65 39.57 -0.63
CA ASN A 169 6.25 38.19 -0.34
C ASN A 169 7.27 37.12 -0.76
N PHE A 170 8.39 37.52 -1.36
CA PHE A 170 9.50 36.60 -1.68
C PHE A 170 10.23 36.20 -0.38
N LYS A 171 10.08 34.96 0.04
CA LYS A 171 10.64 34.41 1.29
C LYS A 171 11.83 33.49 1.06
N GLY A 172 11.93 32.87 -0.10
CA GLY A 172 13.04 32.01 -0.46
C GLY A 172 12.80 31.12 -1.65
N VAL A 173 13.89 30.52 -2.10
CA VAL A 173 13.93 29.53 -3.17
C VAL A 173 14.21 28.17 -2.57
N TYR A 174 13.50 27.16 -3.01
CA TYR A 174 13.57 25.80 -2.48
C TYR A 174 13.63 24.79 -3.62
N ILE A 175 14.06 23.58 -3.31
CA ILE A 175 14.03 22.43 -4.23
C ILE A 175 13.17 21.33 -3.65
N ALA A 176 12.28 20.77 -4.47
CA ALA A 176 11.50 19.57 -4.21
C ALA A 176 12.02 18.42 -5.07
N GLY A 177 11.79 17.17 -4.68
CA GLY A 177 12.19 16.02 -5.49
C GLY A 177 11.87 14.67 -4.88
N GLY A 178 12.06 13.62 -5.67
CA GLY A 178 11.55 12.28 -5.38
C GLY A 178 12.43 11.43 -4.46
N ILE A 179 13.69 11.78 -4.24
CA ILE A 179 14.59 10.95 -3.41
C ILE A 179 15.25 11.75 -2.29
N PRO A 180 15.43 11.16 -1.09
CA PRO A 180 16.12 11.84 0.00
C PRO A 180 17.52 12.34 -0.40
N PRO A 181 17.91 13.57 0.02
CA PRO A 181 17.26 14.42 1.01
C PRO A 181 16.08 15.28 0.51
N LEU A 182 15.65 15.11 -0.75
CA LEU A 182 14.54 15.85 -1.35
C LEU A 182 13.18 15.30 -0.90
N SER A 183 12.14 16.10 -1.03
CA SER A 183 10.74 15.75 -0.76
C SER A 183 9.82 16.50 -1.71
N TRP A 184 8.73 15.84 -2.16
CA TRP A 184 7.64 16.47 -2.92
C TRP A 184 6.61 17.20 -2.04
N ASP A 185 6.81 17.25 -0.73
CA ASP A 185 5.94 17.98 0.20
C ASP A 185 6.29 19.48 0.17
N PHE A 186 5.76 20.19 -0.81
CA PHE A 186 6.05 21.61 -1.04
C PHE A 186 5.76 22.48 0.20
N GLU A 187 4.70 22.20 0.94
CA GLU A 187 4.32 22.98 2.13
C GLU A 187 5.36 22.88 3.25
N LYS A 188 6.04 21.75 3.34
CA LYS A 188 7.11 21.55 4.33
C LYS A 188 8.48 22.03 3.91
N LEU A 189 8.73 22.30 2.62
CA LEU A 189 10.05 22.75 2.15
C LEU A 189 10.65 23.88 3.00
N PRO A 190 9.91 24.93 3.39
CA PRO A 190 10.47 26.00 4.22
C PRO A 190 10.99 25.56 5.59
N SER A 191 10.52 24.41 6.09
CA SER A 191 10.94 23.84 7.38
C SER A 191 12.02 22.77 7.26
N LEU A 192 12.28 22.27 6.05
CA LEU A 192 13.29 21.24 5.80
C LEU A 192 14.68 21.87 5.68
N LYS A 193 15.62 21.34 6.46
CA LYS A 193 17.00 21.87 6.53
C LYS A 193 17.75 21.83 5.20
N ASN A 194 17.43 20.89 4.32
CA ASN A 194 18.18 20.62 3.09
C ASN A 194 17.35 20.90 1.82
N SER A 195 16.44 21.87 1.87
CA SER A 195 15.60 22.23 0.72
C SER A 195 15.80 23.67 0.26
N LYS A 196 16.30 24.55 1.12
CA LYS A 196 16.47 25.97 0.83
C LYS A 196 17.75 26.20 0.03
N MET A 197 17.63 26.93 -1.09
CA MET A 197 18.73 27.35 -1.92
C MET A 197 19.17 28.76 -1.49
N GLU A 198 20.47 29.03 -1.54
CA GLU A 198 21.07 30.29 -1.11
C GLU A 198 21.83 30.95 -2.27
N ASP A 199 21.74 32.28 -2.36
CA ASP A 199 22.56 33.13 -3.21
C ASP A 199 23.54 33.90 -2.28
N SER A 200 24.64 33.23 -1.94
CA SER A 200 25.54 33.70 -0.90
C SER A 200 26.47 34.81 -1.36
N ASP A 201 26.74 34.92 -2.65
CA ASP A 201 27.62 35.94 -3.25
C ASP A 201 26.84 37.07 -3.94
N GLY A 202 25.51 36.93 -4.05
CA GLY A 202 24.61 37.96 -4.57
C GLY A 202 24.63 38.09 -6.09
N ASP A 203 25.07 37.06 -6.82
CA ASP A 203 25.16 37.08 -8.28
C ASP A 203 23.83 36.69 -8.96
N GLY A 204 22.81 36.29 -8.20
CA GLY A 204 21.51 35.87 -8.64
C GLY A 204 21.44 34.41 -9.06
N ILE A 205 22.48 33.63 -8.82
CA ILE A 205 22.49 32.17 -8.97
C ILE A 205 22.38 31.55 -7.59
N TYR A 206 21.25 30.85 -7.38
CA TYR A 206 20.96 30.15 -6.13
C TYR A 206 21.59 28.78 -6.16
N GLU A 207 22.19 28.34 -5.09
CA GLU A 207 22.90 27.09 -4.97
C GLU A 207 22.44 26.30 -3.76
N ILE A 208 22.50 24.95 -3.88
CA ILE A 208 22.31 24.02 -2.76
C ILE A 208 23.27 22.84 -2.91
N LYS A 209 23.84 22.39 -1.78
CA LYS A 209 24.56 21.11 -1.69
C LYS A 209 23.68 20.04 -1.12
N LEU A 210 23.48 18.97 -1.88
CA LEU A 210 22.71 17.81 -1.50
C LEU A 210 23.65 16.63 -1.26
N HIS A 211 23.37 15.83 -0.23
CA HIS A 211 24.12 14.62 0.07
C HIS A 211 23.19 13.42 -0.08
N PHE A 212 23.50 12.52 -0.98
CA PHE A 212 22.75 11.30 -1.25
C PHE A 212 23.42 10.09 -0.59
N ASN A 213 22.61 9.07 -0.28
CA ASN A 213 23.04 7.83 0.39
C ASN A 213 23.75 8.11 1.73
N THR A 214 23.32 9.12 2.44
CA THR A 214 23.74 9.32 3.83
C THR A 214 23.06 8.28 4.71
N THR A 215 23.77 7.77 5.70
CA THR A 215 23.18 6.90 6.72
C THR A 215 22.14 7.71 7.49
N TYR A 216 20.86 7.39 7.30
CA TYR A 216 19.77 8.03 8.02
C TYR A 216 19.48 7.25 9.30
N THR A 217 19.78 7.82 10.43
CA THR A 217 19.26 7.35 11.72
C THR A 217 18.16 8.31 12.12
N PRO A 218 16.88 7.87 12.18
CA PRO A 218 15.81 8.76 12.60
C PRO A 218 16.05 9.21 14.03
N SER A 219 16.27 10.51 14.24
CA SER A 219 16.43 11.10 15.57
C SER A 219 15.09 11.45 16.23
N GLU A 220 13.99 11.35 15.49
CA GLU A 220 12.68 11.83 15.94
C GLU A 220 11.60 10.76 15.76
N GLU A 221 10.79 10.56 16.80
CA GLU A 221 9.63 9.71 16.91
C GLU A 221 9.86 8.18 16.92
N PHE A 222 10.78 7.72 17.77
CA PHE A 222 10.81 6.32 18.14
C PHE A 222 9.62 5.98 19.03
N LYS A 223 8.58 5.38 18.46
CA LYS A 223 7.61 4.64 19.26
C LYS A 223 8.28 3.35 19.72
N THR A 224 8.61 3.26 20.99
CA THR A 224 9.08 2.02 21.63
C THR A 224 7.95 1.24 22.27
N LEU A 225 6.77 1.84 22.34
CA LEU A 225 5.60 1.32 23.07
C LEU A 225 4.32 1.72 22.34
N TRP A 226 3.47 0.72 22.07
CA TRP A 226 2.05 0.94 21.84
C TRP A 226 1.28 0.48 23.09
N LYS A 227 0.34 1.29 23.54
CA LYS A 227 -0.59 0.96 24.62
C LYS A 227 -1.98 1.45 24.26
N LEU A 228 -2.97 0.56 24.37
CA LEU A 228 -4.36 0.87 24.13
C LEU A 228 -4.83 2.01 25.04
N LYS A 229 -5.28 3.12 24.45
CA LYS A 229 -5.73 4.32 25.15
C LYS A 229 -7.24 4.51 25.05
N ASN A 230 -7.82 4.16 23.90
CA ASN A 230 -9.21 4.37 23.60
C ASN A 230 -10.09 3.22 24.10
N ASN A 231 -11.34 3.52 24.44
CA ASN A 231 -12.33 2.49 24.70
C ASN A 231 -12.80 1.88 23.38
N ILE A 232 -12.49 0.61 23.17
CA ILE A 232 -12.88 -0.16 21.97
C ILE A 232 -14.02 -1.15 22.22
N SER A 233 -14.68 -1.10 23.40
CA SER A 233 -15.68 -2.10 23.81
C SER A 233 -16.98 -2.10 22.99
N SER A 234 -17.23 -1.04 22.21
CA SER A 234 -18.36 -0.96 21.27
C SER A 234 -18.12 -1.65 19.94
N TYR A 235 -16.91 -2.11 19.69
CA TYR A 235 -16.50 -2.81 18.47
C TYR A 235 -16.39 -4.32 18.71
N PRO A 236 -16.42 -5.15 17.65
CA PRO A 236 -16.20 -6.59 17.79
C PRO A 236 -14.89 -6.89 18.52
N SER A 237 -14.91 -7.88 19.40
CA SER A 237 -13.74 -8.33 20.15
C SER A 237 -13.18 -9.61 19.56
N TYR A 238 -11.88 -9.77 19.65
CA TYR A 238 -11.15 -10.97 19.24
C TYR A 238 -10.28 -11.45 20.42
N SER A 239 -10.21 -12.76 20.62
CA SER A 239 -9.39 -13.37 21.65
C SER A 239 -8.81 -14.71 21.15
N SER A 240 -7.56 -14.93 21.47
CA SER A 240 -6.82 -16.13 21.07
C SER A 240 -5.79 -16.51 22.14
N PRO A 241 -5.19 -17.72 22.07
CA PRO A 241 -3.99 -18.05 22.85
C PRO A 241 -2.75 -17.23 22.46
N GLN A 242 -2.81 -16.52 21.32
CA GLN A 242 -1.68 -15.77 20.74
C GLN A 242 -1.80 -14.28 21.13
N ARG A 243 -1.19 -13.91 22.25
CA ARG A 243 -1.24 -12.56 22.82
C ARG A 243 -0.82 -11.46 21.84
N LEU A 244 0.14 -11.75 20.97
CA LEU A 244 0.56 -10.82 19.92
C LEU A 244 -0.57 -10.51 18.95
N VAL A 245 -1.29 -11.53 18.50
CA VAL A 245 -2.40 -11.37 17.54
C VAL A 245 -3.54 -10.56 18.17
N ASP A 246 -3.87 -10.84 19.44
CA ASP A 246 -4.87 -10.08 20.18
C ASP A 246 -4.50 -8.60 20.30
N ALA A 247 -3.22 -8.32 20.58
CA ALA A 247 -2.72 -6.95 20.69
C ALA A 247 -2.76 -6.21 19.35
N LEU A 248 -2.37 -6.87 18.25
CA LEU A 248 -2.40 -6.30 16.90
C LEU A 248 -3.84 -6.05 16.42
N TYR A 249 -4.77 -6.94 16.75
CA TYR A 249 -6.19 -6.72 16.49
C TYR A 249 -6.71 -5.47 17.21
N ASN A 250 -6.45 -5.34 18.51
CA ASN A 250 -6.87 -4.18 19.30
C ASN A 250 -6.19 -2.89 18.82
N MET A 251 -4.92 -2.93 18.43
CA MET A 251 -4.21 -1.81 17.82
C MET A 251 -4.90 -1.36 16.53
N SER A 252 -5.29 -2.29 15.69
CA SER A 252 -5.97 -1.98 14.43
C SER A 252 -7.36 -1.39 14.65
N ILE A 253 -8.12 -1.84 15.65
CA ILE A 253 -9.39 -1.21 16.04
C ILE A 253 -9.16 0.23 16.55
N GLU A 254 -8.15 0.45 17.39
CA GLU A 254 -7.81 1.80 17.88
C GLU A 254 -7.40 2.74 16.77
N GLU A 255 -6.59 2.27 15.82
CA GLU A 255 -6.16 3.05 14.66
C GLU A 255 -7.31 3.35 13.70
N MET A 256 -8.21 2.39 13.46
CA MET A 256 -9.44 2.61 12.69
C MET A 256 -10.31 3.73 13.30
N ILE A 257 -10.47 3.73 14.63
CA ILE A 257 -11.22 4.79 15.33
C ILE A 257 -10.55 6.16 15.13
N ALA A 258 -9.22 6.20 15.22
CA ALA A 258 -8.45 7.42 15.05
C ALA A 258 -8.42 7.96 13.61
N ASP A 259 -8.80 7.14 12.63
CA ASP A 259 -8.92 7.52 11.22
C ASP A 259 -10.32 8.01 10.84
N ILE A 260 -11.29 8.00 11.78
CA ILE A 260 -12.60 8.60 11.55
C ILE A 260 -12.48 10.12 11.69
N ARG A 261 -12.86 10.82 10.63
CA ARG A 261 -12.86 12.28 10.54
C ARG A 261 -14.09 12.87 11.23
N GLU A 262 -14.11 14.20 11.41
CA GLU A 262 -15.25 14.92 11.99
C GLU A 262 -16.54 14.76 11.17
N ASP A 263 -16.43 14.56 9.84
CA ASP A 263 -17.57 14.31 8.96
C ASP A 263 -18.07 12.85 8.99
N GLY A 264 -17.48 12.01 9.84
CA GLY A 264 -17.83 10.61 10.01
C GLY A 264 -17.22 9.68 8.95
N ALA A 265 -16.52 10.19 7.94
CA ALA A 265 -15.82 9.40 6.95
C ALA A 265 -14.42 8.99 7.43
N PHE A 266 -13.85 7.95 6.85
CA PHE A 266 -12.46 7.57 7.09
C PHE A 266 -11.49 8.45 6.29
N MET A 267 -10.37 8.83 6.89
CA MET A 267 -9.19 9.27 6.15
C MET A 267 -8.35 8.06 5.73
N ALA A 268 -7.57 8.21 4.65
CA ALA A 268 -6.73 7.14 4.14
C ALA A 268 -5.51 6.82 5.02
N GLY A 269 -5.03 7.78 5.81
CA GLY A 269 -3.91 7.63 6.74
C GLY A 269 -3.42 8.97 7.27
N ILE A 270 -2.43 8.97 8.17
CA ILE A 270 -1.92 10.22 8.77
C ILE A 270 -1.38 11.19 7.70
N LYS A 271 -0.65 10.69 6.71
CA LYS A 271 -0.15 11.52 5.60
C LYS A 271 -1.23 11.83 4.56
N TRP A 272 -2.30 11.07 4.56
CA TRP A 272 -3.37 11.14 3.58
C TRP A 272 -4.70 11.43 4.28
N PRO A 273 -4.92 12.66 4.82
CA PRO A 273 -6.07 12.96 5.68
C PRO A 273 -7.40 13.08 4.91
N GLY A 274 -7.37 12.95 3.60
CA GLY A 274 -8.55 12.94 2.73
C GLY A 274 -9.26 11.59 2.69
N VAL A 275 -10.44 11.59 2.08
CA VAL A 275 -11.16 10.37 1.70
C VAL A 275 -10.77 10.00 0.28
N TRP A 276 -10.17 8.84 0.08
CA TRP A 276 -9.71 8.35 -1.21
C TRP A 276 -10.52 7.13 -1.61
N THR A 277 -11.02 7.12 -2.84
CA THR A 277 -11.97 6.09 -3.31
C THR A 277 -11.41 4.69 -3.19
N ARG A 278 -10.18 4.48 -3.62
CA ARG A 278 -9.50 3.18 -3.54
C ARG A 278 -9.25 2.75 -2.11
N ASP A 279 -8.62 3.62 -1.31
CA ASP A 279 -8.23 3.32 0.07
C ASP A 279 -9.43 2.91 0.92
N VAL A 280 -10.50 3.71 0.91
CA VAL A 280 -11.68 3.38 1.71
C VAL A 280 -12.39 2.13 1.16
N SER A 281 -12.46 1.96 -0.15
CA SER A 281 -13.19 0.82 -0.74
C SER A 281 -12.51 -0.51 -0.48
N TYR A 282 -11.20 -0.63 -0.70
CA TYR A 282 -10.45 -1.84 -0.39
C TYR A 282 -10.49 -2.17 1.11
N SER A 283 -10.40 -1.17 1.99
CA SER A 283 -10.50 -1.34 3.44
C SER A 283 -11.88 -1.87 3.86
N ILE A 284 -12.94 -1.32 3.28
CA ILE A 284 -14.33 -1.74 3.53
C ILE A 284 -14.54 -3.19 3.15
N ILE A 285 -14.06 -3.61 1.97
CA ILE A 285 -14.16 -4.99 1.49
C ILE A 285 -13.40 -5.94 2.42
N LEU A 286 -12.23 -5.56 2.90
CA LEU A 286 -11.41 -6.39 3.78
C LEU A 286 -12.09 -6.63 5.13
N SER A 287 -12.55 -5.57 5.80
CA SER A 287 -13.09 -5.71 7.17
C SER A 287 -14.00 -4.58 7.63
N LEU A 288 -13.87 -3.35 7.09
CA LEU A 288 -14.52 -2.20 7.73
C LEU A 288 -16.04 -2.18 7.53
N ALA A 289 -16.59 -2.85 6.52
CA ALA A 289 -18.03 -3.07 6.42
C ALA A 289 -18.57 -3.82 7.64
N ILE A 290 -17.78 -4.75 8.21
CA ILE A 290 -18.16 -5.55 9.39
C ILE A 290 -17.98 -4.73 10.67
N VAL A 291 -16.85 -4.02 10.77
CA VAL A 291 -16.42 -3.37 12.02
C VAL A 291 -17.11 -2.02 12.21
N ASN A 292 -17.28 -1.22 11.16
CA ASN A 292 -17.90 0.10 11.23
C ASN A 292 -18.65 0.45 9.93
N PRO A 293 -19.85 -0.10 9.72
CA PRO A 293 -20.62 0.13 8.49
C PRO A 293 -21.05 1.60 8.31
N ASP A 294 -21.24 2.36 9.39
CA ASP A 294 -21.68 3.75 9.28
C ASP A 294 -20.59 4.66 8.73
N ALA A 295 -19.37 4.59 9.27
CA ALA A 295 -18.24 5.31 8.71
C ALA A 295 -17.89 4.84 7.29
N SER A 296 -18.08 3.54 7.01
CA SER A 296 -17.93 2.98 5.66
C SER A 296 -18.92 3.61 4.67
N LYS A 297 -20.21 3.75 5.03
CA LYS A 297 -21.22 4.42 4.21
C LYS A 297 -20.88 5.90 3.98
N ALA A 298 -20.49 6.61 5.05
CA ALA A 298 -20.09 8.02 4.98
C ALA A 298 -18.91 8.22 4.02
N SER A 299 -17.90 7.36 4.11
CA SER A 299 -16.71 7.39 3.25
C SER A 299 -17.05 7.18 1.78
N LEU A 300 -17.87 6.17 1.46
CA LEU A 300 -18.30 5.92 0.10
C LEU A 300 -19.12 7.08 -0.46
N MET A 301 -20.02 7.65 0.33
CA MET A 301 -20.85 8.78 -0.13
C MET A 301 -20.05 10.06 -0.35
N ALA A 302 -18.94 10.29 0.37
CA ALA A 302 -18.01 11.38 0.11
C ALA A 302 -17.38 11.30 -1.31
N LYS A 303 -17.41 10.13 -1.93
CA LYS A 303 -16.87 9.86 -3.28
C LYS A 303 -17.95 9.69 -4.34
N VAL A 304 -19.08 10.37 -4.16
CA VAL A 304 -20.16 10.45 -5.14
C VAL A 304 -20.42 11.89 -5.53
N LYS A 305 -20.35 12.19 -6.83
CA LYS A 305 -20.66 13.51 -7.39
C LYS A 305 -21.60 13.36 -8.58
N ASN A 306 -22.66 14.13 -8.61
CA ASN A 306 -23.69 14.08 -9.67
C ASN A 306 -24.28 12.66 -9.87
N GLY A 307 -24.38 11.86 -8.80
CA GLY A 307 -24.88 10.50 -8.81
C GLY A 307 -23.95 9.49 -9.48
N LYS A 308 -22.66 9.78 -9.57
CA LYS A 308 -21.62 8.91 -10.12
C LYS A 308 -20.46 8.79 -9.13
N ILE A 309 -19.78 7.67 -9.18
CA ILE A 309 -18.54 7.44 -8.45
C ILE A 309 -17.45 8.32 -9.06
N ILE A 310 -16.67 8.98 -8.20
CA ILE A 310 -15.52 9.79 -8.62
C ILE A 310 -14.20 9.15 -8.16
N GLU A 311 -13.14 9.42 -8.91
CA GLU A 311 -11.75 9.26 -8.52
C GLU A 311 -11.07 10.60 -8.82
N ASP A 312 -10.69 11.31 -7.78
CA ASP A 312 -10.18 12.68 -7.82
C ASP A 312 -8.96 12.87 -6.92
N THR A 313 -8.41 11.77 -6.42
CA THR A 313 -7.24 11.71 -5.55
C THR A 313 -6.25 10.67 -6.08
N GLY A 314 -4.97 10.85 -5.76
CA GLY A 314 -3.89 10.02 -6.23
C GLY A 314 -2.99 10.74 -7.23
N THR A 315 -1.85 10.15 -7.54
CA THR A 315 -0.81 10.73 -8.40
C THR A 315 -0.97 10.36 -9.87
N GLY A 316 -1.69 9.28 -10.18
CA GLY A 316 -1.90 8.75 -11.54
C GLY A 316 -2.92 9.53 -12.37
N GLY A 317 -3.81 10.19 -11.71
CA GLY A 317 -4.87 10.97 -12.34
C GLY A 317 -6.26 10.53 -11.90
N SER A 318 -7.26 11.20 -12.47
CA SER A 318 -8.67 10.94 -12.21
C SER A 318 -9.28 10.09 -13.35
N TRP A 319 -10.55 9.75 -13.20
CA TRP A 319 -11.31 9.17 -14.31
C TRP A 319 -11.23 10.07 -15.57
N PRO A 320 -11.02 9.55 -16.79
CA PRO A 320 -11.13 8.13 -17.17
C PRO A 320 -9.84 7.30 -17.06
N VAL A 321 -8.71 7.84 -16.61
CA VAL A 321 -7.47 7.08 -16.47
C VAL A 321 -7.59 6.08 -15.31
N SER A 322 -8.10 6.52 -14.16
CA SER A 322 -8.38 5.66 -13.00
C SER A 322 -9.79 5.05 -13.11
N SER A 323 -9.98 4.14 -14.05
CA SER A 323 -11.26 3.43 -14.23
C SER A 323 -11.52 2.37 -13.14
N ASP A 324 -10.52 2.00 -12.37
CA ASP A 324 -10.59 1.13 -11.18
C ASP A 324 -11.40 1.72 -10.01
N ARG A 325 -11.82 3.01 -10.09
CA ARG A 325 -12.75 3.64 -9.15
C ARG A 325 -14.00 2.80 -8.86
N MET A 326 -14.32 1.87 -9.75
CA MET A 326 -15.44 0.94 -9.60
C MET A 326 -15.28 -0.04 -8.43
N VAL A 327 -14.13 -0.11 -7.77
CA VAL A 327 -13.97 -0.82 -6.48
C VAL A 327 -14.94 -0.31 -5.41
N TRP A 328 -15.40 0.93 -5.54
CA TRP A 328 -16.50 1.51 -4.74
C TRP A 328 -17.76 0.63 -4.76
N ALA A 329 -18.10 0.05 -5.92
CA ALA A 329 -19.28 -0.81 -6.08
C ALA A 329 -19.18 -2.08 -5.25
N LEU A 330 -17.98 -2.66 -5.18
CA LEU A 330 -17.70 -3.86 -4.39
C LEU A 330 -17.84 -3.56 -2.89
N ALA A 331 -17.31 -2.43 -2.46
CA ALA A 331 -17.43 -1.96 -1.09
C ALA A 331 -18.89 -1.67 -0.69
N ALA A 332 -19.65 -1.02 -1.56
CA ALA A 332 -21.07 -0.76 -1.35
C ALA A 332 -21.90 -2.05 -1.24
N TRP A 333 -21.57 -3.05 -2.05
CA TRP A 333 -22.18 -4.37 -2.00
C TRP A 333 -21.84 -5.10 -0.70
N GLU A 334 -20.59 -5.02 -0.24
CA GLU A 334 -20.19 -5.63 1.03
C GLU A 334 -20.95 -5.01 2.22
N ILE A 335 -21.11 -3.69 2.25
CA ILE A 335 -21.92 -3.01 3.27
C ILE A 335 -23.37 -3.52 3.23
N TYR A 336 -23.97 -3.67 2.04
CA TYR A 336 -25.32 -4.21 1.92
C TYR A 336 -25.41 -5.65 2.46
N ASN A 337 -24.47 -6.51 2.09
CA ASN A 337 -24.45 -7.90 2.53
C ASN A 337 -24.31 -8.03 4.05
N VAL A 338 -23.55 -7.13 4.69
CA VAL A 338 -23.37 -7.12 6.15
C VAL A 338 -24.59 -6.55 6.87
N THR A 339 -25.21 -5.48 6.33
CA THR A 339 -26.25 -4.71 7.04
C THR A 339 -27.68 -5.08 6.65
N GLY A 340 -27.90 -5.66 5.46
CA GLY A 340 -29.24 -5.90 4.91
C GLY A 340 -30.02 -4.63 4.56
N ASP A 341 -29.37 -3.46 4.51
CA ASP A 341 -30.01 -2.16 4.28
C ASP A 341 -30.52 -2.00 2.84
N LYS A 342 -31.83 -2.17 2.67
CA LYS A 342 -32.49 -2.10 1.36
C LYS A 342 -32.51 -0.70 0.74
N ASP A 343 -32.50 0.34 1.53
CA ASP A 343 -32.46 1.71 1.01
C ASP A 343 -31.04 2.04 0.54
N TRP A 344 -30.02 1.55 1.25
CA TRP A 344 -28.65 1.57 0.77
C TRP A 344 -28.48 0.82 -0.56
N LEU A 345 -29.05 -0.38 -0.67
CA LEU A 345 -29.04 -1.19 -1.91
C LEU A 345 -29.59 -0.38 -3.10
N LYS A 346 -30.81 0.18 -2.96
CA LYS A 346 -31.46 0.98 -4.02
C LYS A 346 -30.60 2.18 -4.43
N LYS A 347 -30.11 2.92 -3.45
CA LYS A 347 -29.27 4.11 -3.68
C LYS A 347 -27.98 3.74 -4.43
N CYS A 348 -27.30 2.70 -3.97
CA CYS A 348 -26.03 2.26 -4.58
C CYS A 348 -26.25 1.69 -5.99
N TYR A 349 -27.32 0.94 -6.23
CA TYR A 349 -27.66 0.44 -7.57
C TYR A 349 -27.71 1.57 -8.61
N CYS A 350 -28.41 2.67 -8.32
CA CYS A 350 -28.48 3.81 -9.23
C CYS A 350 -27.11 4.46 -9.52
N ILE A 351 -26.27 4.59 -8.47
CA ILE A 351 -24.94 5.18 -8.59
C ILE A 351 -24.02 4.28 -9.42
N ILE A 352 -23.99 2.98 -9.12
CA ILE A 352 -23.14 2.01 -9.81
C ILE A 352 -23.57 1.88 -11.27
N LYS A 353 -24.87 1.72 -11.54
CA LYS A 353 -25.42 1.64 -12.90
C LYS A 353 -24.98 2.82 -13.75
N LYS A 354 -25.19 4.06 -13.26
CA LYS A 354 -24.83 5.28 -13.97
C LYS A 354 -23.32 5.39 -14.22
N SER A 355 -22.50 4.96 -13.28
CA SER A 355 -21.04 4.96 -13.43
C SER A 355 -20.57 3.90 -14.43
N SER A 356 -21.17 2.71 -14.39
CA SER A 356 -20.87 1.63 -15.34
C SER A 356 -21.28 1.94 -16.77
N GLU A 357 -22.37 2.66 -16.95
CA GLU A 357 -22.81 3.16 -18.28
C GLU A 357 -21.77 4.13 -18.87
N ASP A 358 -21.23 5.04 -18.06
CA ASP A 358 -20.15 5.92 -18.49
C ASP A 358 -18.89 5.15 -18.88
N ASP A 359 -18.53 4.14 -18.09
CA ASP A 359 -17.34 3.34 -18.35
C ASP A 359 -17.48 2.50 -19.62
N MET A 360 -18.67 1.94 -19.89
CA MET A 360 -18.95 1.23 -21.14
C MET A 360 -18.78 2.13 -22.36
N LEU A 361 -19.19 3.39 -22.26
CA LEU A 361 -19.11 4.35 -23.36
C LEU A 361 -17.69 4.91 -23.56
N THR A 362 -16.94 5.09 -22.47
CA THR A 362 -15.70 5.87 -22.48
C THR A 362 -14.46 5.00 -22.51
N VAL A 363 -14.40 3.96 -21.67
CA VAL A 363 -13.19 3.19 -21.43
C VAL A 363 -13.27 1.72 -21.85
N GLN A 364 -14.46 1.18 -22.21
CA GLN A 364 -14.55 -0.18 -22.69
C GLN A 364 -13.91 -0.32 -24.09
N ASP A 365 -13.01 -1.28 -24.22
CA ASP A 365 -12.47 -1.73 -25.50
C ASP A 365 -13.36 -2.84 -26.07
N LYS A 366 -14.02 -2.54 -27.20
CA LYS A 366 -14.97 -3.48 -27.82
C LYS A 366 -14.31 -4.72 -28.43
N GLU A 367 -13.04 -4.62 -28.81
CA GLU A 367 -12.29 -5.74 -29.40
C GLU A 367 -11.96 -6.79 -28.35
N THR A 368 -11.41 -6.36 -27.23
CA THR A 368 -10.98 -7.27 -26.17
C THR A 368 -12.06 -7.56 -25.12
N GLY A 369 -13.10 -6.71 -25.05
CA GLY A 369 -14.09 -6.73 -23.98
C GLY A 369 -13.63 -6.13 -22.66
N LEU A 370 -12.35 -5.75 -22.58
CA LEU A 370 -11.71 -5.22 -21.37
C LEU A 370 -11.90 -3.71 -21.24
N PHE A 371 -11.69 -3.21 -20.04
CA PHE A 371 -11.71 -1.78 -19.72
C PHE A 371 -10.30 -1.22 -19.71
N LYS A 372 -10.15 -0.04 -20.32
CA LYS A 372 -8.91 0.74 -20.37
C LYS A 372 -8.72 1.46 -19.05
N GLY A 373 -7.47 1.75 -18.69
CA GLY A 373 -7.10 2.51 -17.52
C GLY A 373 -5.81 2.02 -16.89
N GLU A 374 -5.41 2.70 -15.84
CA GLU A 374 -4.22 2.33 -15.08
C GLU A 374 -4.43 1.08 -14.22
N SER A 375 -3.32 0.56 -13.68
CA SER A 375 -3.27 -0.66 -12.89
C SER A 375 -3.78 -0.40 -11.49
N SER A 376 -4.99 -0.82 -11.20
CA SER A 376 -5.66 -0.74 -9.91
C SER A 376 -5.14 0.40 -8.97
N PHE A 377 -4.55 0.11 -7.81
CA PHE A 377 -4.01 1.16 -6.92
C PHE A 377 -2.61 1.69 -7.33
N LEU A 378 -2.00 1.14 -8.37
CA LEU A 378 -0.63 1.47 -8.80
C LEU A 378 -0.61 2.75 -9.65
N ASP A 379 -1.01 3.86 -9.08
CA ASP A 379 -1.26 5.12 -9.74
C ASP A 379 -0.02 6.02 -9.95
N TRP A 380 1.11 5.68 -9.35
CA TRP A 380 2.35 6.39 -9.59
C TRP A 380 3.10 5.81 -10.79
N ARG A 381 3.05 6.51 -11.90
CA ARG A 381 3.51 6.05 -13.22
C ARG A 381 4.98 5.69 -13.26
N GLU A 382 5.84 6.52 -12.67
CA GLU A 382 7.30 6.32 -12.64
C GLU A 382 7.69 5.07 -11.84
N GLN A 383 6.84 4.66 -10.92
CA GLN A 383 7.02 3.43 -10.15
C GLN A 383 6.61 2.17 -10.92
N THR A 384 5.57 2.27 -11.74
CA THR A 384 4.81 1.12 -12.23
C THR A 384 5.06 0.81 -13.69
N TYR A 385 5.09 1.85 -14.54
CA TYR A 385 5.14 1.69 -16.00
C TYR A 385 6.53 1.92 -16.59
N PRO A 386 6.86 1.34 -17.76
CA PRO A 386 8.08 1.66 -18.47
C PRO A 386 8.18 3.15 -18.82
N ASP A 387 9.41 3.70 -18.88
CA ASP A 387 9.65 5.13 -19.14
C ASP A 387 9.14 5.59 -20.51
N TRP A 388 9.03 4.67 -21.48
CA TRP A 388 8.51 4.98 -22.82
C TRP A 388 6.98 5.12 -22.87
N MET A 389 6.24 4.70 -21.83
CA MET A 389 4.78 4.82 -21.79
C MET A 389 4.38 6.22 -21.31
N ASP A 390 3.76 6.99 -22.19
CA ASP A 390 3.14 8.26 -21.85
C ASP A 390 1.74 8.06 -21.21
N PRO A 391 1.09 9.11 -20.69
CA PRO A 391 -0.26 9.00 -20.11
C PRO A 391 -1.31 8.39 -21.05
N LYS A 392 -1.16 8.58 -22.35
CA LYS A 392 -2.07 8.04 -23.35
C LYS A 392 -1.87 6.54 -23.55
N ASP A 393 -0.63 6.06 -23.46
CA ASP A 393 -0.31 4.64 -23.48
C ASP A 393 -0.89 3.94 -22.24
N ILE A 394 -0.72 4.55 -21.07
CA ILE A 394 -1.24 4.03 -19.80
C ILE A 394 -2.77 3.96 -19.84
N HIS A 395 -3.43 5.06 -20.26
CA HIS A 395 -4.89 5.08 -20.42
C HIS A 395 -5.40 4.01 -21.40
N SER A 396 -4.65 3.72 -22.46
CA SER A 396 -5.04 2.73 -23.48
C SER A 396 -4.74 1.28 -23.06
N SER A 397 -3.98 1.07 -22.00
CA SER A 397 -3.68 -0.26 -21.46
C SER A 397 -4.89 -0.86 -20.74
N LYS A 398 -4.93 -2.19 -20.66
CA LYS A 398 -5.97 -2.95 -19.96
C LYS A 398 -5.30 -3.73 -18.85
N ASN A 399 -5.52 -3.29 -17.62
CA ASN A 399 -4.83 -3.80 -16.45
C ASN A 399 -5.61 -4.91 -15.74
N LEU A 400 -4.91 -5.89 -15.18
CA LEU A 400 -5.50 -7.07 -14.55
C LEU A 400 -6.42 -6.70 -13.39
N GLY A 401 -5.91 -5.99 -12.38
CA GLY A 401 -6.66 -5.66 -11.18
C GLY A 401 -7.88 -4.78 -11.48
N THR A 402 -7.71 -3.78 -12.35
CA THR A 402 -8.80 -2.93 -12.83
C THR A 402 -9.91 -3.75 -13.50
N ASN A 403 -9.56 -4.69 -14.36
CA ASN A 403 -10.54 -5.54 -15.05
C ASN A 403 -11.18 -6.59 -14.13
N ALA A 404 -10.46 -7.10 -13.13
CA ALA A 404 -11.06 -7.95 -12.09
C ALA A 404 -12.12 -7.18 -11.27
N VAL A 405 -11.87 -5.90 -10.97
CA VAL A 405 -12.85 -5.02 -10.33
C VAL A 405 -14.08 -4.80 -11.23
N HIS A 406 -13.89 -4.49 -12.51
CA HIS A 406 -15.01 -4.34 -13.45
C HIS A 406 -15.80 -5.63 -13.60
N TYR A 407 -15.15 -6.77 -13.73
CA TYR A 407 -15.82 -8.09 -13.76
C TYR A 407 -16.74 -8.26 -12.56
N LYS A 408 -16.20 -8.06 -11.35
CA LYS A 408 -16.99 -8.20 -10.12
C LYS A 408 -18.10 -7.15 -10.02
N THR A 409 -17.88 -5.93 -10.48
CA THR A 409 -18.89 -4.88 -10.52
C THR A 409 -20.12 -5.29 -11.34
N TYR A 410 -19.92 -5.89 -12.52
CA TYR A 410 -21.03 -6.34 -13.37
C TYR A 410 -21.77 -7.52 -12.78
N LEU A 411 -21.10 -8.45 -12.09
CA LEU A 411 -21.76 -9.50 -11.31
C LEU A 411 -22.62 -8.90 -10.19
N ILE A 412 -22.10 -7.88 -9.48
CA ILE A 412 -22.84 -7.18 -8.41
C ILE A 412 -24.06 -6.46 -8.98
N LEU A 413 -23.93 -5.78 -10.10
CA LEU A 413 -25.06 -5.13 -10.78
C LEU A 413 -26.13 -6.13 -11.17
N ALA A 414 -25.75 -7.32 -11.67
CA ALA A 414 -26.70 -8.37 -12.00
C ALA A 414 -27.47 -8.86 -10.75
N GLU A 415 -26.77 -9.05 -9.62
CA GLU A 415 -27.40 -9.46 -8.37
C GLU A 415 -28.28 -8.34 -7.77
N MET A 416 -27.82 -7.09 -7.76
CA MET A 416 -28.63 -5.95 -7.33
C MET A 416 -29.89 -5.80 -8.18
N ALA A 417 -29.78 -5.93 -9.51
CA ALA A 417 -30.93 -5.87 -10.43
C ALA A 417 -31.96 -6.95 -10.11
N LYS A 418 -31.54 -8.20 -9.90
CA LYS A 418 -32.44 -9.30 -9.48
C LYS A 418 -33.16 -8.99 -8.18
N LEU A 419 -32.45 -8.47 -7.16
CA LEU A 419 -33.05 -8.11 -5.87
C LEU A 419 -34.05 -6.96 -5.98
N LEU A 420 -33.89 -6.10 -6.99
CA LEU A 420 -34.77 -4.95 -7.26
C LEU A 420 -35.82 -5.24 -8.33
N ASN A 421 -35.90 -6.47 -8.84
CA ASN A 421 -36.78 -6.87 -9.95
C ASN A 421 -36.53 -6.08 -11.25
N GLU A 422 -35.27 -5.75 -11.52
CA GLU A 422 -34.79 -5.09 -12.74
C GLU A 422 -34.13 -6.13 -13.68
N PRO A 423 -34.06 -5.87 -15.00
CA PRO A 423 -33.35 -6.74 -15.94
C PRO A 423 -31.86 -6.89 -15.60
N SER A 424 -31.34 -8.12 -15.61
CA SER A 424 -29.97 -8.46 -15.18
C SER A 424 -29.09 -9.08 -16.27
N GLU A 425 -29.66 -9.51 -17.37
CA GLU A 425 -29.00 -10.33 -18.40
C GLU A 425 -27.84 -9.60 -19.07
N THR A 426 -27.98 -8.30 -19.33
CA THR A 426 -26.95 -7.47 -19.94
C THR A 426 -25.72 -7.33 -19.05
N TYR A 427 -25.90 -7.29 -17.73
CA TYR A 427 -24.78 -7.22 -16.77
C TYR A 427 -24.06 -8.57 -16.69
N THR A 428 -24.79 -9.67 -16.66
CA THR A 428 -24.19 -11.01 -16.68
C THR A 428 -23.36 -11.22 -17.94
N ALA A 429 -23.91 -10.85 -19.12
CA ALA A 429 -23.17 -10.95 -20.39
C ALA A 429 -21.91 -10.06 -20.41
N ALA A 430 -21.98 -8.86 -19.83
CA ALA A 430 -20.82 -7.99 -19.72
C ALA A 430 -19.73 -8.61 -18.83
N ALA A 431 -20.10 -9.18 -17.68
CA ALA A 431 -19.17 -9.86 -16.78
C ALA A 431 -18.46 -11.02 -17.48
N GLU A 432 -19.20 -11.91 -18.15
CA GLU A 432 -18.61 -13.04 -18.87
C GLU A 432 -17.61 -12.57 -19.94
N ARG A 433 -17.95 -11.54 -20.69
CA ARG A 433 -17.06 -10.98 -21.71
C ARG A 433 -15.76 -10.43 -21.13
N ILE A 434 -15.82 -9.79 -19.95
CA ILE A 434 -14.61 -9.31 -19.26
C ILE A 434 -13.76 -10.50 -18.81
N LYS A 435 -14.37 -11.51 -18.20
CA LYS A 435 -13.69 -12.74 -17.76
C LYS A 435 -13.00 -13.45 -18.92
N GLU A 436 -13.68 -13.61 -20.04
CA GLU A 436 -13.10 -14.17 -21.26
C GLU A 436 -11.91 -13.35 -21.74
N GLY A 437 -12.05 -12.02 -21.78
CA GLY A 437 -10.98 -11.08 -22.16
C GLY A 437 -9.76 -11.20 -21.26
N ILE A 438 -9.92 -11.22 -19.92
CA ILE A 438 -8.81 -11.39 -18.99
C ILE A 438 -8.08 -12.70 -19.25
N ASN A 439 -8.82 -13.81 -19.32
CA ASN A 439 -8.23 -15.15 -19.52
C ASN A 439 -7.56 -15.32 -20.88
N LYS A 440 -8.07 -14.66 -21.93
CA LYS A 440 -7.52 -14.73 -23.28
C LYS A 440 -6.28 -13.88 -23.46
N TYR A 441 -6.27 -12.67 -22.92
CA TYR A 441 -5.26 -11.67 -23.27
C TYR A 441 -4.20 -11.44 -22.19
N LEU A 442 -4.50 -11.77 -20.90
CA LEU A 442 -3.58 -11.50 -19.80
C LEU A 442 -2.94 -12.75 -19.20
N TRP A 443 -3.48 -13.94 -19.45
CA TRP A 443 -2.90 -15.17 -18.93
C TRP A 443 -1.55 -15.51 -19.60
N MET A 444 -0.51 -15.70 -18.80
CA MET A 444 0.84 -16.12 -19.25
C MET A 444 1.04 -17.60 -18.93
N GLU A 445 0.82 -18.46 -19.92
CA GLU A 445 0.82 -19.91 -19.73
C GLU A 445 2.18 -20.45 -19.26
N ASP A 446 3.27 -19.87 -19.76
CA ASP A 446 4.64 -20.24 -19.40
C ASP A 446 5.00 -19.88 -17.95
N LYS A 447 4.35 -18.86 -17.39
CA LYS A 447 4.58 -18.40 -16.02
C LYS A 447 3.56 -18.97 -15.02
N GLY A 448 2.35 -19.27 -15.45
CA GLY A 448 1.26 -19.75 -14.60
C GLY A 448 0.64 -18.69 -13.69
N TYR A 449 0.71 -17.42 -14.14
CA TYR A 449 0.02 -16.29 -13.55
C TYR A 449 -0.31 -15.24 -14.62
N TYR A 450 -1.05 -14.18 -14.30
CA TYR A 450 -1.47 -13.17 -15.25
C TYR A 450 -0.41 -12.09 -15.43
N SER A 451 -0.45 -11.42 -16.58
CA SER A 451 0.29 -10.19 -16.86
C SER A 451 -0.36 -9.01 -16.15
N GLN A 452 0.44 -8.08 -15.66
CA GLN A 452 -0.02 -6.82 -15.09
C GLN A 452 -0.97 -6.06 -16.02
N PHE A 453 -0.61 -5.93 -17.30
CA PHE A 453 -1.44 -5.26 -18.30
C PHE A 453 -1.22 -5.76 -19.72
N LEU A 454 -2.23 -5.58 -20.54
CA LEU A 454 -2.14 -5.62 -22.01
C LEU A 454 -1.95 -4.18 -22.51
N TYR A 455 -0.79 -3.90 -23.16
CA TYR A 455 -0.61 -2.67 -23.91
C TYR A 455 -1.54 -2.67 -25.12
N GLY A 456 -2.16 -1.55 -25.45
CA GLY A 456 -3.19 -1.59 -26.46
C GLY A 456 -3.42 -0.30 -27.24
N ARG A 457 -2.44 0.61 -27.30
CA ARG A 457 -2.59 1.83 -28.10
C ARG A 457 -2.32 1.60 -29.59
N ASN A 458 -1.18 1.01 -29.92
CA ASN A 458 -0.75 0.81 -31.31
C ASN A 458 -0.79 -0.66 -31.73
N PHE A 459 -0.58 -1.58 -30.80
CA PHE A 459 -0.59 -3.03 -30.97
C PHE A 459 -0.84 -3.70 -29.61
N PHE A 460 -1.18 -4.97 -29.63
CA PHE A 460 -1.34 -5.74 -28.40
C PHE A 460 -0.05 -6.43 -28.00
N THR A 461 0.42 -6.17 -26.80
CA THR A 461 1.50 -6.92 -26.14
C THR A 461 1.30 -6.90 -24.62
N VAL A 462 1.66 -7.98 -23.96
CA VAL A 462 1.52 -8.10 -22.51
C VAL A 462 2.75 -7.59 -21.79
N SER A 463 2.57 -7.00 -20.63
CA SER A 463 3.64 -6.72 -19.69
C SER A 463 4.27 -8.03 -19.22
N PRO A 464 5.60 -8.14 -19.12
CA PRO A 464 6.22 -9.34 -18.54
C PRO A 464 6.08 -9.42 -17.01
N LYS A 465 5.44 -8.45 -16.38
CA LYS A 465 5.30 -8.33 -14.92
C LYS A 465 4.01 -8.95 -14.42
N SER A 466 4.06 -9.49 -13.20
CA SER A 466 2.88 -9.75 -12.37
C SER A 466 2.49 -8.52 -11.56
N GLU A 467 1.22 -8.44 -11.17
CA GLU A 467 0.67 -7.44 -10.25
C GLU A 467 -0.10 -8.17 -9.13
N ALA A 468 0.43 -8.11 -7.92
CA ALA A 468 -0.01 -8.96 -6.81
C ALA A 468 -1.49 -8.78 -6.43
N LEU A 469 -2.01 -7.54 -6.43
CA LEU A 469 -3.42 -7.29 -6.11
C LEU A 469 -4.33 -7.87 -7.19
N GLY A 470 -4.03 -7.64 -8.46
CA GLY A 470 -4.80 -8.18 -9.58
C GLY A 470 -4.80 -9.70 -9.62
N GLU A 471 -3.68 -10.34 -9.31
CA GLU A 471 -3.59 -11.79 -9.16
C GLU A 471 -4.52 -12.29 -8.03
N ALA A 472 -4.47 -11.66 -6.85
CA ALA A 472 -5.33 -12.02 -5.73
C ALA A 472 -6.82 -11.82 -6.06
N LEU A 473 -7.18 -10.68 -6.69
CA LEU A 473 -8.55 -10.39 -7.09
C LEU A 473 -9.08 -11.37 -8.15
N SER A 474 -8.21 -11.84 -9.06
CA SER A 474 -8.56 -12.84 -10.06
C SER A 474 -9.01 -14.17 -9.43
N VAL A 475 -8.34 -14.56 -8.34
CA VAL A 475 -8.71 -15.75 -7.56
C VAL A 475 -9.99 -15.49 -6.76
N ILE A 476 -10.02 -14.40 -5.97
CA ILE A 476 -11.12 -14.10 -5.04
C ILE A 476 -12.46 -13.93 -5.77
N TYR A 477 -12.45 -13.31 -6.93
CA TYR A 477 -13.69 -13.03 -7.68
C TYR A 477 -14.05 -14.12 -8.69
N GLY A 478 -13.22 -15.16 -8.85
CA GLY A 478 -13.49 -16.28 -9.74
C GLY A 478 -13.28 -15.95 -11.23
N VAL A 479 -12.39 -15.03 -11.53
CA VAL A 479 -11.87 -14.80 -12.89
C VAL A 479 -11.10 -16.03 -13.34
N SER A 480 -10.15 -16.50 -12.52
CA SER A 480 -9.43 -17.77 -12.70
C SER A 480 -10.30 -18.96 -12.30
N ASP A 481 -10.23 -20.05 -13.04
CA ASP A 481 -10.73 -21.35 -12.60
C ASP A 481 -9.84 -21.94 -11.49
N LYS A 482 -10.18 -23.14 -11.00
CA LYS A 482 -9.45 -23.76 -9.89
C LYS A 482 -7.98 -24.01 -10.25
N GLU A 483 -7.69 -24.55 -11.44
CA GLU A 483 -6.33 -24.87 -11.88
C GLU A 483 -5.48 -23.63 -11.97
N LYS A 484 -5.98 -22.59 -12.62
CA LYS A 484 -5.28 -21.30 -12.72
C LYS A 484 -5.11 -20.65 -11.36
N SER A 485 -6.12 -20.71 -10.48
CA SER A 485 -6.02 -20.17 -9.12
C SER A 485 -4.89 -20.83 -8.32
N ASP A 486 -4.80 -22.16 -8.38
CA ASP A 486 -3.72 -22.91 -7.71
C ASP A 486 -2.34 -22.52 -8.29
N ARG A 487 -2.24 -22.33 -9.62
CA ARG A 487 -1.01 -21.90 -10.29
C ARG A 487 -0.66 -20.45 -9.94
N VAL A 488 -1.61 -19.53 -9.91
CA VAL A 488 -1.41 -18.13 -9.49
C VAL A 488 -0.78 -18.08 -8.10
N ILE A 489 -1.38 -18.75 -7.12
CA ILE A 489 -0.89 -18.72 -5.73
C ILE A 489 0.47 -19.41 -5.59
N SER A 490 0.78 -20.42 -6.43
CA SER A 490 2.03 -21.16 -6.34
C SER A 490 3.18 -20.51 -7.09
N ASN A 491 2.91 -19.82 -8.19
CA ASN A 491 3.92 -19.37 -9.14
C ASN A 491 4.19 -17.85 -9.09
N THR A 492 3.24 -17.04 -8.61
CA THR A 492 3.50 -15.59 -8.48
C THR A 492 4.68 -15.34 -7.54
N PRO A 493 5.70 -14.57 -7.97
CA PRO A 493 6.90 -14.39 -7.18
C PRO A 493 6.67 -13.67 -5.86
N VAL A 494 7.25 -14.20 -4.79
CA VAL A 494 7.20 -13.62 -3.44
C VAL A 494 8.61 -13.40 -2.91
N THR A 495 8.82 -12.33 -2.15
CA THR A 495 10.11 -12.02 -1.50
C THR A 495 10.16 -12.60 -0.09
N LYS A 496 11.30 -12.43 0.59
CA LYS A 496 11.46 -12.93 1.96
C LYS A 496 10.58 -12.20 3.00
N PHE A 497 10.15 -10.96 2.71
CA PHE A 497 9.31 -10.17 3.62
C PHE A 497 7.84 -10.09 3.18
N GLY A 498 7.48 -10.61 2.02
CA GLY A 498 6.10 -10.62 1.54
C GLY A 498 6.01 -10.63 0.02
N ILE A 499 4.79 -10.44 -0.51
CA ILE A 499 4.55 -10.34 -1.94
C ILE A 499 4.78 -8.88 -2.40
N PRO A 500 5.69 -8.64 -3.38
CA PRO A 500 5.86 -7.29 -3.92
C PRO A 500 4.67 -6.91 -4.79
N CYS A 501 4.30 -5.63 -4.81
CA CYS A 501 3.17 -5.16 -5.62
C CYS A 501 3.29 -5.52 -7.10
N VAL A 502 4.50 -5.42 -7.64
CA VAL A 502 4.84 -5.81 -9.02
C VAL A 502 6.15 -6.61 -9.04
N TYR A 503 6.28 -7.54 -9.99
CA TYR A 503 7.51 -8.32 -10.17
C TYR A 503 7.71 -8.67 -11.67
N PRO A 504 8.93 -8.60 -12.21
CA PRO A 504 10.18 -8.15 -11.58
C PRO A 504 10.20 -6.64 -11.31
N GLN A 505 11.04 -6.25 -10.36
CA GLN A 505 11.26 -4.84 -10.01
C GLN A 505 11.94 -4.09 -11.15
N ARG A 506 11.76 -2.77 -11.18
CA ARG A 506 12.47 -1.87 -12.08
C ARG A 506 13.79 -1.44 -11.43
N PRO A 507 14.93 -1.74 -12.05
CA PRO A 507 16.22 -1.28 -11.54
C PRO A 507 16.27 0.26 -11.53
N GLY A 508 16.87 0.84 -10.48
CA GLY A 508 17.05 2.29 -10.36
C GLY A 508 15.80 3.09 -9.99
N VAL A 509 14.65 2.44 -9.82
CA VAL A 509 13.43 3.08 -9.31
C VAL A 509 13.32 2.80 -7.81
N PRO A 510 13.26 3.85 -6.97
CA PRO A 510 13.17 3.69 -5.52
C PRO A 510 11.93 2.88 -5.07
N PRO A 511 11.99 2.17 -3.96
CA PRO A 511 10.85 1.38 -3.48
C PRO A 511 9.65 2.25 -3.09
N TYR A 512 8.48 1.92 -3.65
CA TYR A 512 7.15 2.39 -3.23
C TYR A 512 6.08 1.42 -3.75
N HIS A 513 5.61 1.53 -5.01
CA HIS A 513 4.93 0.44 -5.71
C HIS A 513 5.95 -0.57 -6.25
N ASN A 514 7.07 -0.08 -6.77
CA ASN A 514 8.21 -0.90 -7.12
C ASN A 514 8.96 -1.37 -5.87
N ASP A 515 9.39 -2.61 -5.82
CA ASP A 515 10.17 -3.22 -4.72
C ASP A 515 9.60 -3.01 -3.31
N ALA A 516 8.28 -2.92 -3.17
CA ALA A 516 7.63 -2.78 -1.89
C ALA A 516 6.51 -3.79 -1.66
N VAL A 517 6.30 -4.12 -0.39
CA VAL A 517 5.18 -4.87 0.14
C VAL A 517 4.20 -3.91 0.78
N TRP A 518 2.94 -4.03 0.41
CA TRP A 518 1.84 -3.27 0.98
C TRP A 518 0.94 -4.21 1.81
N PRO A 519 0.78 -3.98 3.12
CA PRO A 519 0.05 -4.91 3.98
C PRO A 519 -1.38 -5.23 3.54
N PHE A 520 -2.08 -4.28 2.89
CA PHE A 520 -3.40 -4.58 2.37
C PHE A 520 -3.38 -5.55 1.18
N VAL A 521 -2.36 -5.45 0.31
CA VAL A 521 -2.15 -6.41 -0.79
C VAL A 521 -1.85 -7.79 -0.22
N GLU A 522 -1.01 -7.86 0.82
CA GLU A 522 -0.77 -9.10 1.57
C GLU A 522 -2.06 -9.69 2.14
N ALA A 523 -2.99 -8.86 2.62
CA ALA A 523 -4.26 -9.34 3.15
C ALA A 523 -5.16 -9.93 2.06
N TYR A 524 -5.23 -9.29 0.89
CA TYR A 524 -5.91 -9.88 -0.28
C TYR A 524 -5.24 -11.17 -0.74
N TRP A 525 -3.90 -11.21 -0.73
CA TRP A 525 -3.15 -12.42 -1.07
C TRP A 525 -3.39 -13.55 -0.07
N ALA A 526 -3.39 -13.27 1.23
CA ALA A 526 -3.74 -14.25 2.27
C ALA A 526 -5.16 -14.80 2.09
N TRP A 527 -6.11 -13.92 1.73
CA TRP A 527 -7.48 -14.33 1.45
C TRP A 527 -7.59 -15.20 0.20
N ALA A 528 -6.91 -14.84 -0.89
CA ALA A 528 -6.84 -15.66 -2.10
C ALA A 528 -6.20 -17.03 -1.83
N ALA A 529 -5.10 -17.05 -1.08
CA ALA A 529 -4.45 -18.30 -0.65
C ALA A 529 -5.36 -19.16 0.22
N ALA A 530 -6.16 -18.54 1.10
CA ALA A 530 -7.15 -19.28 1.90
C ALA A 530 -8.23 -19.91 1.03
N GLN A 531 -8.71 -19.22 0.00
CA GLN A 531 -9.71 -19.77 -0.92
C GLN A 531 -9.21 -20.97 -1.73
N THR A 532 -7.92 -21.00 -2.05
CA THR A 532 -7.30 -22.16 -2.73
C THR A 532 -6.88 -23.27 -1.76
N GLY A 533 -6.96 -23.05 -0.44
CA GLY A 533 -6.48 -23.96 0.59
C GLY A 533 -4.95 -23.99 0.72
N ASN A 534 -4.24 -23.01 0.16
CA ASN A 534 -2.77 -22.92 0.28
C ASN A 534 -2.34 -22.31 1.62
N VAL A 535 -2.28 -23.17 2.65
CA VAL A 535 -1.94 -22.80 4.02
C VAL A 535 -0.60 -22.06 4.10
N LYS A 536 0.43 -22.58 3.40
CA LYS A 536 1.80 -22.02 3.45
C LYS A 536 1.84 -20.57 2.92
N SER A 537 1.14 -20.28 1.84
CA SER A 537 1.07 -18.94 1.28
C SER A 537 0.30 -17.98 2.21
N ALA A 538 -0.82 -18.45 2.78
CA ALA A 538 -1.61 -17.69 3.73
C ALA A 538 -0.81 -17.37 5.02
N GLU A 539 -0.11 -18.36 5.60
CA GLU A 539 0.76 -18.17 6.78
C GLU A 539 1.83 -17.11 6.54
N LYS A 540 2.49 -17.16 5.38
CA LYS A 540 3.54 -16.20 5.03
C LYS A 540 3.01 -14.78 4.98
N SER A 541 1.86 -14.58 4.34
CA SER A 541 1.25 -13.25 4.22
C SER A 541 0.74 -12.70 5.56
N ILE A 542 0.09 -13.52 6.37
CA ILE A 542 -0.30 -13.15 7.73
C ILE A 542 0.92 -12.76 8.56
N ALA A 543 1.98 -13.57 8.49
CA ALA A 543 3.22 -13.30 9.20
C ALA A 543 3.91 -12.00 8.74
N SER A 544 3.87 -11.68 7.44
CA SER A 544 4.35 -10.42 6.88
C SER A 544 3.62 -9.21 7.50
N ILE A 545 2.29 -9.25 7.55
CA ILE A 545 1.44 -8.20 8.13
C ILE A 545 1.75 -8.03 9.62
N TYR A 546 1.73 -9.13 10.39
CA TYR A 546 1.92 -9.10 11.84
C TYR A 546 3.34 -8.66 12.23
N ARG A 547 4.36 -9.11 11.47
CA ARG A 547 5.74 -8.64 11.67
C ARG A 547 5.83 -7.12 11.56
N ALA A 548 5.30 -6.58 10.48
CA ALA A 548 5.38 -5.14 10.21
C ALA A 548 4.64 -4.34 11.30
N ALA A 549 3.38 -4.68 11.57
CA ALA A 549 2.57 -3.98 12.56
C ALA A 549 3.18 -4.03 13.98
N ALA A 550 3.73 -5.19 14.38
CA ALA A 550 4.35 -5.34 15.70
C ALA A 550 5.67 -4.57 15.83
N LEU A 551 6.58 -4.70 14.86
CA LEU A 551 7.87 -4.03 14.92
C LEU A 551 7.74 -2.51 14.83
N PHE A 552 6.82 -2.02 13.99
CA PHE A 552 6.64 -0.59 13.73
C PHE A 552 5.64 0.07 14.69
N LEU A 553 4.93 -0.70 15.51
CA LEU A 553 3.90 -0.25 16.47
C LEU A 553 2.79 0.58 15.83
N THR A 554 2.50 0.32 14.57
CA THR A 554 1.41 0.93 13.78
C THR A 554 1.25 0.17 12.46
N ASN A 555 0.08 0.27 11.84
CA ASN A 555 -0.16 -0.26 10.51
C ASN A 555 0.41 0.71 9.46
N LYS A 556 1.67 0.49 9.05
CA LYS A 556 2.35 1.27 8.02
C LYS A 556 1.74 1.02 6.64
N GLU A 557 1.85 2.01 5.77
CA GLU A 557 1.41 1.95 4.38
C GLU A 557 2.13 0.85 3.60
N ASN A 558 3.47 0.81 3.71
CA ASN A 558 4.32 -0.09 2.95
C ASN A 558 5.67 -0.31 3.64
N PHE A 559 6.47 -1.22 3.07
CA PHE A 559 7.88 -1.44 3.43
C PHE A 559 8.62 -2.12 2.27
N VAL A 560 9.94 -1.96 2.23
CA VAL A 560 10.80 -2.54 1.17
C VAL A 560 10.71 -4.06 1.17
N SER A 561 10.49 -4.67 0.01
CA SER A 561 10.24 -6.10 -0.15
C SER A 561 11.46 -6.97 0.19
N THR A 562 12.67 -6.43 0.05
CA THR A 562 13.94 -7.15 0.25
C THR A 562 14.54 -6.94 1.63
N THR A 563 14.29 -5.81 2.30
CA THR A 563 14.83 -5.49 3.63
C THR A 563 13.79 -5.54 4.75
N GLY A 564 12.51 -5.39 4.41
CA GLY A 564 11.43 -5.30 5.36
C GLY A 564 11.39 -3.98 6.15
N ASP A 565 12.15 -2.96 5.73
CA ASP A 565 12.22 -1.67 6.42
C ASP A 565 11.30 -0.63 5.77
N TYR A 566 10.56 0.13 6.59
CA TYR A 566 9.62 1.14 6.10
C TYR A 566 10.32 2.44 5.66
N LEU A 567 11.48 2.78 6.21
CA LEU A 567 12.21 4.00 5.82
C LEU A 567 12.84 3.90 4.43
N GLY A 568 13.00 2.70 3.90
CA GLY A 568 13.54 2.49 2.56
C GLY A 568 12.58 2.87 1.43
N THR A 569 11.33 3.19 1.72
CA THR A 569 10.34 3.57 0.70
C THR A 569 10.27 5.09 0.49
N GLU A 570 9.82 5.52 -0.70
CA GLU A 570 9.72 6.95 -1.06
C GLU A 570 8.84 7.73 -0.10
N ILE A 571 7.65 7.19 0.19
CA ILE A 571 6.67 7.78 1.08
C ILE A 571 6.10 6.66 1.95
N ASN A 572 5.79 6.99 3.20
CA ASN A 572 5.15 6.06 4.11
C ASN A 572 4.22 6.80 5.07
N SER A 573 3.05 6.24 5.32
CA SER A 573 2.09 6.75 6.28
C SER A 573 1.94 5.78 7.45
N ASP A 574 1.75 6.32 8.64
CA ASP A 574 1.27 5.57 9.80
C ASP A 574 -0.25 5.48 9.75
N ARG A 575 -0.81 4.51 10.44
CA ARG A 575 -2.26 4.28 10.51
C ARG A 575 -2.89 4.31 9.12
N GLN A 576 -2.28 3.59 8.19
CA GLN A 576 -2.81 3.54 6.83
C GLN A 576 -4.05 2.67 6.82
N LEU A 577 -5.19 3.23 6.45
CA LEU A 577 -6.52 2.65 6.60
C LEU A 577 -6.63 1.24 5.99
N TRP A 578 -6.12 1.04 4.77
CA TRP A 578 -6.16 -0.27 4.13
C TRP A 578 -5.21 -1.29 4.77
N SER A 579 -4.11 -0.85 5.41
CA SER A 579 -3.26 -1.73 6.20
C SER A 579 -3.92 -2.10 7.54
N VAL A 580 -4.65 -1.16 8.15
CA VAL A 580 -5.54 -1.42 9.30
C VAL A 580 -6.62 -2.44 8.93
N GLY A 581 -7.32 -2.20 7.81
CA GLY A 581 -8.32 -3.13 7.28
C GLY A 581 -7.74 -4.50 6.96
N GLY A 582 -6.51 -4.54 6.43
CA GLY A 582 -5.78 -5.76 6.10
C GLY A 582 -5.39 -6.59 7.32
N ASN A 583 -4.94 -5.95 8.40
CA ASN A 583 -4.64 -6.63 9.65
C ASN A 583 -5.89 -7.30 10.24
N LEU A 584 -7.02 -6.57 10.30
CA LEU A 584 -8.31 -7.10 10.73
C LEU A 584 -8.82 -8.22 9.81
N ALA A 585 -8.55 -8.14 8.51
CA ALA A 585 -8.97 -9.15 7.53
C ALA A 585 -8.29 -10.52 7.75
N CYS A 586 -7.11 -10.57 8.37
CA CYS A 586 -6.52 -11.85 8.79
C CYS A 586 -7.49 -12.64 9.67
N VAL A 587 -8.22 -11.96 10.54
CA VAL A 587 -9.24 -12.59 11.40
C VAL A 587 -10.48 -12.91 10.59
N TYR A 588 -11.10 -11.90 9.95
CA TYR A 588 -12.41 -12.09 9.34
C TYR A 588 -12.37 -12.93 8.05
N ARG A 589 -11.43 -12.63 7.14
CA ARG A 589 -11.38 -13.25 5.80
C ARG A 589 -10.57 -14.53 5.74
N VAL A 590 -9.62 -14.73 6.66
CA VAL A 590 -8.77 -15.92 6.66
C VAL A 590 -9.13 -16.86 7.81
N PHE A 591 -8.91 -16.45 9.07
CA PHE A 591 -9.12 -17.37 10.21
C PHE A 591 -10.57 -17.85 10.32
N PHE A 592 -11.54 -16.93 10.23
CA PHE A 592 -12.94 -17.30 10.20
C PHE A 592 -13.47 -17.59 8.78
N GLY A 593 -12.80 -17.08 7.74
CA GLY A 593 -13.25 -17.24 6.36
C GLY A 593 -14.68 -16.74 6.15
N MET A 594 -15.01 -15.60 6.82
CA MET A 594 -16.35 -15.04 6.79
C MET A 594 -16.69 -14.49 5.41
N SER A 595 -17.83 -14.85 4.91
CA SER A 595 -18.45 -14.26 3.72
C SER A 595 -19.91 -13.99 3.96
N PHE A 596 -20.43 -12.95 3.34
CA PHE A 596 -21.80 -12.50 3.45
C PHE A 596 -22.47 -12.61 2.08
N ASN A 597 -23.64 -13.21 2.03
CA ASN A 597 -24.41 -13.34 0.80
C ASN A 597 -25.90 -13.22 1.13
N ASN A 598 -26.49 -12.09 0.81
CA ASN A 598 -27.83 -11.72 1.22
C ASN A 598 -28.00 -11.87 2.74
N ASP A 599 -28.97 -12.62 3.20
CA ASP A 599 -29.25 -12.81 4.63
C ASP A 599 -28.42 -13.94 5.27
N LYS A 600 -27.36 -14.41 4.61
CA LYS A 600 -26.56 -15.56 5.06
C LYS A 600 -25.12 -15.16 5.34
N ILE A 601 -24.64 -15.60 6.50
CA ILE A 601 -23.20 -15.57 6.84
C ILE A 601 -22.69 -16.99 6.65
N SER A 602 -21.61 -17.14 5.90
CA SER A 602 -20.91 -18.39 5.69
C SER A 602 -19.51 -18.32 6.28
N PHE A 603 -19.03 -19.45 6.78
CA PHE A 603 -17.69 -19.59 7.33
C PHE A 603 -16.94 -20.66 6.55
N ASN A 604 -15.77 -20.33 6.04
CA ASN A 604 -14.83 -21.25 5.42
C ASN A 604 -13.43 -21.00 6.02
N PRO A 605 -13.22 -21.40 7.29
CA PRO A 605 -12.02 -21.05 8.04
C PRO A 605 -10.78 -21.73 7.47
N LEU A 606 -9.68 -20.96 7.39
CA LEU A 606 -8.34 -21.49 7.23
C LEU A 606 -7.53 -21.06 8.44
N VAL A 607 -7.43 -21.95 9.42
CA VAL A 607 -6.66 -21.72 10.64
C VAL A 607 -5.44 -22.64 10.60
N PRO A 608 -4.25 -22.10 10.33
CA PRO A 608 -3.02 -22.89 10.46
C PRO A 608 -2.88 -23.46 11.89
N GLU A 609 -2.32 -24.66 12.02
CA GLU A 609 -2.24 -25.37 13.30
C GLU A 609 -1.64 -24.51 14.42
N ALA A 610 -0.62 -23.71 14.10
CA ALA A 610 0.03 -22.81 15.07
C ALA A 610 -0.89 -21.70 15.61
N TYR A 611 -1.98 -21.35 14.89
CA TYR A 611 -2.96 -20.35 15.30
C TYR A 611 -4.22 -20.96 15.93
N ALA A 612 -4.22 -22.24 16.27
CA ALA A 612 -5.39 -22.91 16.85
C ALA A 612 -5.85 -22.26 18.16
N GLY A 613 -7.16 -22.35 18.46
CA GLY A 613 -7.78 -21.84 19.69
C GLY A 613 -8.31 -20.41 19.62
N ILE A 614 -8.47 -19.84 18.43
CA ILE A 614 -9.09 -18.52 18.22
C ILE A 614 -10.59 -18.54 18.56
N ARG A 615 -11.12 -17.41 19.05
CA ARG A 615 -12.53 -17.22 19.42
C ARG A 615 -13.04 -15.85 19.01
#